data_bd73badd09f54cc2dc0da780150d1783
#
_entry.id   bd73badd09f54cc2dc0da780150d1783
#
_cell.length_a   1.000
_cell.length_b   1.000
_cell.length_c   1.000
_cell.angle_alpha   90.00
_cell.angle_beta   90.00
_cell.angle_gamma   90.00
#
_symmetry.space_group_name_H-M   'P 1'
#
loop_
_entity.id
_entity.type
_entity.pdbx_description
1 polymer ?
#
loop_
_entity_poly.entity_id
_entity_poly.type
_entity_poly.pdbx_seq_one_letter_code
_entity_poly.pdbx_strand_id
1 'polypeptide(L)'
;LTAGLPVPFADEDWDYPADPPGYGHSEWMEDSSGVLLYDKYDIWLALVDGGEPTNLTRGVGREKKTVFRVVDLDPESELLDASRPILVEGYHDLEKHDAYYSLTDHEGAVKIYGDGNHRLEFVARADDTEAILFTRERYDEFPDLWFSNLDLADPVRLTGVNPQIADFAWGNAELVEWTTADGAELQGVLITPDGWQPGTRLPVLVYYYRFFSHRLHLFNEPVVNHRPSFPVYASSGYAVFLPDIRFEVGRPGPSAVECLTSGIEHLVEIGVADPDAVGLHGHSWSGYQTAFVVTQTDIFTAAVAGAPVSNMTSAYSGIRWGTGLARQFQYEMSQSRIGGSLWETPHLYIENSPVFFADRISTPLLIQFGDEDEAVPWTQGIELYLACRRLDKDCTMLQYRGEPHHLKQVGNKLDYSIKMKQFFDHH
;
A
#
# COMPACT_ATOMS: atom_id res chain seq x y z
N LEU A 1 18.33 12.10 22.89
CA LEU A 1 19.41 11.97 21.92
C LEU A 1 19.20 12.87 20.69
N THR A 2 17.97 12.94 20.16
CA THR A 2 17.65 13.64 18.89
C THR A 2 17.14 15.07 19.05
N ALA A 3 16.97 15.56 20.30
CA ALA A 3 16.49 16.92 20.56
C ALA A 3 17.51 17.96 20.08
N GLY A 4 17.07 18.84 19.18
CA GLY A 4 17.94 19.90 18.61
C GLY A 4 18.61 19.58 17.29
N LEU A 5 18.43 18.34 16.77
CA LEU A 5 18.85 17.98 15.41
C LEU A 5 17.95 18.67 14.37
N PRO A 6 18.48 18.95 13.15
CA PRO A 6 17.79 19.77 12.15
C PRO A 6 16.65 19.04 11.41
N VAL A 7 16.42 17.75 11.71
CA VAL A 7 15.41 16.90 11.07
C VAL A 7 14.58 16.18 12.13
N PRO A 8 13.29 15.87 11.86
CA PRO A 8 12.49 15.02 12.74
C PRO A 8 12.95 13.56 12.65
N PHE A 9 12.80 12.84 13.77
CA PHE A 9 13.00 11.39 13.88
C PHE A 9 11.69 10.64 14.07
N ALA A 10 10.57 11.37 14.12
CA ALA A 10 9.23 10.85 14.10
C ALA A 10 8.69 10.85 12.67
N ASP A 11 7.78 9.91 12.36
CA ASP A 11 7.20 9.71 11.03
C ASP A 11 6.61 11.01 10.46
N GLU A 12 7.21 11.51 9.38
CA GLU A 12 6.83 12.76 8.70
C GLU A 12 5.54 12.60 7.85
N ASP A 13 5.17 11.37 7.50
CA ASP A 13 3.97 11.05 6.70
C ASP A 13 2.80 10.55 7.57
N TRP A 14 2.90 10.78 8.90
CA TRP A 14 1.91 10.30 9.85
C TRP A 14 0.60 11.06 9.73
N ASP A 15 -0.46 10.37 9.31
CA ASP A 15 -1.80 10.91 9.11
C ASP A 15 -2.87 10.32 10.06
N TYR A 16 -2.43 9.73 11.20
CA TYR A 16 -3.30 9.18 12.23
C TYR A 16 -3.47 10.16 13.39
N PRO A 17 -4.62 10.13 14.11
CA PRO A 17 -4.88 11.01 15.26
C PRO A 17 -4.18 10.50 16.54
N ALA A 18 -2.89 10.24 16.47
CA ALA A 18 -2.03 9.78 17.54
C ALA A 18 -0.63 10.33 17.34
N ASP A 19 0.20 10.32 18.36
CA ASP A 19 1.60 10.75 18.24
C ASP A 19 2.34 9.88 17.21
N PRO A 20 3.13 10.48 16.30
CA PRO A 20 3.87 9.75 15.30
C PRO A 20 4.94 8.87 15.93
N PRO A 21 5.11 7.60 15.49
CA PRO A 21 6.23 6.76 15.94
C PRO A 21 7.56 7.28 15.40
N GLY A 22 8.66 6.86 16.02
CA GLY A 22 10.00 7.08 15.47
C GLY A 22 10.27 6.13 14.30
N TYR A 23 11.20 6.52 13.42
CA TYR A 23 11.66 5.67 12.31
C TYR A 23 12.52 4.48 12.77
N GLY A 24 12.86 4.39 14.07
CA GLY A 24 13.58 3.27 14.65
C GLY A 24 15.10 3.47 14.74
N HIS A 25 15.77 2.36 14.97
CA HIS A 25 17.22 2.28 15.13
C HIS A 25 17.73 0.91 14.62
N SER A 26 19.06 0.81 14.41
CA SER A 26 19.73 -0.46 14.17
C SER A 26 20.03 -1.18 15.50
N GLU A 27 20.75 -2.30 15.41
CA GLU A 27 21.40 -2.96 16.53
C GLU A 27 22.48 -2.04 17.15
N TRP A 28 22.92 -2.38 18.36
CA TRP A 28 24.03 -1.70 19.04
C TRP A 28 25.36 -2.01 18.36
N MET A 29 26.27 -1.06 18.34
CA MET A 29 27.66 -1.31 17.93
C MET A 29 28.29 -2.40 18.80
N GLU A 30 29.07 -3.32 18.20
CA GLU A 30 29.71 -4.45 18.88
C GLU A 30 30.57 -4.02 20.08
N ASP A 31 31.23 -2.86 19.99
CA ASP A 31 32.03 -2.28 21.07
C ASP A 31 31.19 -1.51 22.11
N SER A 32 29.86 -1.53 21.97
CA SER A 32 28.91 -0.79 22.82
C SER A 32 29.10 0.73 22.80
N SER A 33 29.78 1.30 21.83
CA SER A 33 30.06 2.73 21.74
C SER A 33 28.85 3.57 21.33
N GLY A 34 27.87 2.97 20.62
CA GLY A 34 26.74 3.72 20.09
C GLY A 34 25.68 2.83 19.42
N VAL A 35 24.70 3.50 18.82
CA VAL A 35 23.59 2.91 18.05
C VAL A 35 23.31 3.79 16.84
N LEU A 36 22.88 3.19 15.74
CA LEU A 36 22.43 3.95 14.58
C LEU A 36 20.95 4.28 14.72
N LEU A 37 20.61 5.56 14.54
CA LEU A 37 19.24 6.07 14.55
C LEU A 37 18.82 6.44 13.14
N TYR A 38 17.54 6.34 12.85
CA TYR A 38 16.98 6.69 11.55
C TYR A 38 16.11 7.94 11.62
N ASP A 39 16.35 8.93 10.75
CA ASP A 39 15.30 9.84 10.32
C ASP A 39 14.55 9.24 9.12
N LYS A 40 13.67 10.00 8.46
CA LYS A 40 12.93 9.50 7.28
C LYS A 40 13.87 8.90 6.23
N TYR A 41 14.99 9.53 5.96
CA TYR A 41 15.90 9.21 4.86
C TYR A 41 17.29 8.75 5.30
N ASP A 42 17.86 9.39 6.32
CA ASP A 42 19.27 9.28 6.65
C ASP A 42 19.55 8.42 7.88
N ILE A 43 20.80 7.96 8.00
CA ILE A 43 21.34 7.18 9.12
C ILE A 43 22.25 8.05 9.99
N TRP A 44 22.03 8.03 11.29
CA TRP A 44 22.73 8.84 12.28
C TRP A 44 23.39 7.97 13.34
N LEU A 45 24.66 8.21 13.66
CA LEU A 45 25.34 7.58 14.78
C LEU A 45 25.13 8.38 16.05
N ALA A 46 24.55 7.75 17.06
CA ALA A 46 24.40 8.29 18.41
C ALA A 46 25.34 7.55 19.39
N LEU A 47 26.27 8.28 20.00
CA LEU A 47 27.23 7.71 20.94
C LEU A 47 26.69 7.67 22.37
N VAL A 48 27.09 6.66 23.15
CA VAL A 48 26.67 6.49 24.57
C VAL A 48 27.24 7.55 25.49
N ASP A 49 28.31 8.21 25.12
CA ASP A 49 28.95 9.31 25.91
C ASP A 49 28.15 10.62 25.90
N GLY A 50 27.05 10.66 25.11
CA GLY A 50 26.13 11.80 25.01
C GLY A 50 26.59 12.91 24.08
N GLY A 51 27.53 12.64 23.19
CA GLY A 51 27.92 13.54 22.09
C GLY A 51 26.75 13.83 21.14
N GLU A 52 26.88 14.89 20.34
CA GLU A 52 25.88 15.19 19.30
C GLU A 52 25.89 14.09 18.22
N PRO A 53 24.72 13.53 17.86
CA PRO A 53 24.67 12.52 16.81
C PRO A 53 25.21 13.01 15.46
N THR A 54 25.90 12.13 14.75
CA THR A 54 26.53 12.41 13.45
C THR A 54 25.75 11.74 12.31
N ASN A 55 25.41 12.53 11.30
CA ASN A 55 24.77 11.97 10.07
C ASN A 55 25.83 11.23 9.24
N LEU A 56 25.78 9.90 9.23
CA LEU A 56 26.73 9.05 8.50
C LEU A 56 26.49 9.09 6.99
N THR A 57 25.24 9.24 6.58
CA THR A 57 24.84 9.36 5.16
C THR A 57 24.96 10.79 4.63
N ARG A 58 25.38 11.74 5.49
CA ARG A 58 25.71 13.14 5.14
C ARG A 58 24.57 13.92 4.49
N GLY A 59 23.32 13.55 4.78
CA GLY A 59 22.12 14.18 4.23
C GLY A 59 21.80 13.81 2.78
N VAL A 60 22.55 12.89 2.18
CA VAL A 60 22.32 12.43 0.79
C VAL A 60 20.97 11.73 0.65
N GLY A 61 20.53 11.01 1.70
CA GLY A 61 19.22 10.38 1.70
C GLY A 61 18.10 11.40 1.50
N ARG A 62 18.09 12.46 2.28
CA ARG A 62 17.09 13.53 2.19
C ARG A 62 17.19 14.34 0.90
N GLU A 63 18.42 14.62 0.44
CA GLU A 63 18.65 15.32 -0.83
C GLU A 63 18.10 14.54 -2.02
N LYS A 64 18.38 13.22 -2.07
CA LYS A 64 18.00 12.34 -3.20
C LYS A 64 16.71 11.59 -2.98
N LYS A 65 15.99 11.83 -1.88
CA LYS A 65 14.78 11.08 -1.52
C LYS A 65 15.00 9.57 -1.45
N THR A 66 16.16 9.16 -0.92
CA THR A 66 16.53 7.75 -0.74
C THR A 66 16.46 7.41 0.74
N VAL A 67 15.60 6.50 1.12
CA VAL A 67 15.42 5.99 2.49
C VAL A 67 16.51 4.95 2.75
N PHE A 68 17.48 5.25 3.59
CA PHE A 68 18.57 4.35 3.95
C PHE A 68 18.25 3.55 5.20
N ARG A 69 18.46 2.22 5.15
CA ARG A 69 18.36 1.31 6.32
C ARG A 69 19.49 0.31 6.29
N VAL A 70 20.04 -0.02 7.47
CA VAL A 70 21.05 -1.06 7.59
C VAL A 70 20.43 -2.41 7.26
N VAL A 71 21.12 -3.21 6.47
CA VAL A 71 20.74 -4.60 6.21
C VAL A 71 21.17 -5.45 7.41
N ASP A 72 20.21 -6.10 8.05
CA ASP A 72 20.48 -7.09 9.10
C ASP A 72 21.11 -8.34 8.48
N LEU A 73 22.42 -8.46 8.63
CA LEU A 73 23.21 -9.58 8.08
C LEU A 73 23.26 -10.80 8.99
N ASP A 74 22.84 -10.67 10.25
CA ASP A 74 22.88 -11.72 11.26
C ASP A 74 21.72 -11.56 12.26
N PRO A 75 20.53 -12.03 11.93
CA PRO A 75 19.33 -11.89 12.79
C PRO A 75 19.47 -12.56 14.18
N GLU A 76 20.50 -13.39 14.39
CA GLU A 76 20.81 -13.99 15.70
C GLU A 76 21.69 -13.10 16.57
N SER A 77 22.30 -12.06 15.99
CA SER A 77 23.13 -11.07 16.69
C SER A 77 22.33 -9.81 17.01
N GLU A 78 22.45 -9.30 18.22
CA GLU A 78 21.94 -7.99 18.61
C GLU A 78 23.00 -6.87 18.43
N LEU A 79 24.10 -7.18 17.73
CA LEU A 79 25.27 -6.32 17.62
C LEU A 79 25.67 -6.09 16.16
N LEU A 80 26.01 -4.83 15.85
CA LEU A 80 26.48 -4.39 14.54
C LEU A 80 28.01 -4.26 14.52
N ASP A 81 28.68 -5.00 13.64
CA ASP A 81 30.11 -4.86 13.37
C ASP A 81 30.40 -3.66 12.46
N ALA A 82 30.83 -2.55 13.03
CA ALA A 82 31.23 -1.36 12.30
C ALA A 82 32.75 -1.29 12.00
N SER A 83 33.51 -2.38 12.23
CA SER A 83 34.95 -2.44 11.87
C SER A 83 35.17 -2.52 10.35
N ARG A 84 34.10 -2.78 9.57
CA ARG A 84 34.05 -2.88 8.13
C ARG A 84 32.91 -2.06 7.55
N PRO A 85 32.87 -1.84 6.22
CA PRO A 85 31.74 -1.17 5.58
C PRO A 85 30.41 -1.86 5.88
N ILE A 86 29.40 -1.08 6.27
CA ILE A 86 28.05 -1.55 6.59
C ILE A 86 27.27 -1.64 5.29
N LEU A 87 26.63 -2.80 5.04
CA LEU A 87 25.68 -2.95 3.92
C LEU A 87 24.38 -2.22 4.27
N VAL A 88 23.94 -1.37 3.37
CA VAL A 88 22.74 -0.55 3.51
C VAL A 88 21.86 -0.74 2.30
N GLU A 89 20.58 -0.96 2.53
CA GLU A 89 19.57 -0.82 1.49
C GLU A 89 19.11 0.64 1.37
N GLY A 90 18.84 1.08 0.14
CA GLY A 90 18.32 2.39 -0.17
C GLY A 90 17.11 2.28 -1.07
N TYR A 91 15.96 2.71 -0.56
CA TYR A 91 14.71 2.79 -1.31
C TYR A 91 14.48 4.23 -1.79
N HIS A 92 14.31 4.41 -3.11
CA HIS A 92 14.04 5.73 -3.68
C HIS A 92 12.55 6.06 -3.57
N ASP A 93 12.20 6.97 -2.65
CA ASP A 93 10.82 7.27 -2.25
C ASP A 93 9.93 7.81 -3.41
N LEU A 94 10.50 8.51 -4.38
CA LEU A 94 9.76 9.02 -5.53
C LEU A 94 9.74 8.05 -6.72
N GLU A 95 10.86 7.37 -7.03
CA GLU A 95 10.98 6.47 -8.19
C GLU A 95 10.66 5.01 -7.86
N LYS A 96 10.51 4.67 -6.55
CA LYS A 96 10.04 3.37 -6.02
C LYS A 96 10.96 2.17 -6.26
N HIS A 97 12.22 2.37 -6.59
CA HIS A 97 13.20 1.30 -6.78
C HIS A 97 14.16 1.15 -5.60
N ASP A 98 14.79 -0.01 -5.50
CA ASP A 98 15.80 -0.30 -4.48
C ASP A 98 17.21 -0.31 -5.06
N ALA A 99 18.18 -0.09 -4.17
CA ALA A 99 19.59 -0.29 -4.43
C ALA A 99 20.33 -0.64 -3.14
N TYR A 100 21.48 -1.32 -3.26
CA TYR A 100 22.39 -1.54 -2.15
C TYR A 100 23.54 -0.54 -2.15
N TYR A 101 23.94 -0.15 -0.96
CA TYR A 101 25.00 0.82 -0.71
C TYR A 101 25.99 0.26 0.31
N SER A 102 27.24 0.67 0.18
CA SER A 102 28.28 0.50 1.21
C SER A 102 28.38 1.78 2.01
N LEU A 103 28.18 1.72 3.31
CA LEU A 103 28.29 2.86 4.23
C LEU A 103 29.59 2.81 4.99
N THR A 104 30.37 3.89 4.91
CA THR A 104 31.62 4.09 5.64
C THR A 104 31.67 5.48 6.28
N ASP A 105 32.43 5.63 7.35
CA ASP A 105 32.64 6.94 8.02
C ASP A 105 33.24 7.99 7.09
N HIS A 106 34.03 7.56 6.11
CA HIS A 106 34.83 8.46 5.27
C HIS A 106 34.11 8.92 4.02
N GLU A 107 33.27 8.07 3.42
CA GLU A 107 32.66 8.35 2.14
C GLU A 107 31.13 8.53 2.23
N GLY A 108 30.52 8.11 3.35
CA GLY A 108 29.08 8.02 3.49
C GLY A 108 28.52 6.81 2.76
N ALA A 109 27.28 6.89 2.28
CA ALA A 109 26.62 5.83 1.53
C ALA A 109 26.99 5.88 0.04
N VAL A 110 27.76 4.89 -0.42
CA VAL A 110 28.17 4.73 -1.82
C VAL A 110 27.39 3.60 -2.45
N LYS A 111 26.67 3.87 -3.55
CA LYS A 111 25.89 2.86 -4.28
C LYS A 111 26.81 1.80 -4.86
N ILE A 112 26.52 0.53 -4.58
CA ILE A 112 27.28 -0.63 -5.05
C ILE A 112 26.47 -1.53 -6.00
N TYR A 113 25.11 -1.54 -5.89
CA TYR A 113 24.25 -2.32 -6.78
C TYR A 113 22.85 -1.70 -6.93
N GLY A 114 22.22 -1.93 -8.06
CA GLY A 114 20.86 -1.49 -8.38
C GLY A 114 20.82 -0.66 -9.66
N ASP A 115 19.85 -0.93 -10.54
CA ASP A 115 19.72 -0.33 -11.88
C ASP A 115 18.59 0.71 -12.00
N GLY A 116 17.86 0.96 -10.90
CA GLY A 116 16.79 1.94 -10.88
C GLY A 116 15.42 1.41 -11.35
N ASN A 117 15.29 0.09 -11.61
CA ASN A 117 14.06 -0.48 -12.18
C ASN A 117 13.58 -1.73 -11.46
N HIS A 118 14.16 -2.07 -10.31
CA HIS A 118 13.84 -3.30 -9.59
C HIS A 118 13.62 -3.05 -8.10
N ARG A 119 12.80 -3.90 -7.52
CA ARG A 119 12.76 -4.16 -6.09
C ARG A 119 13.81 -5.21 -5.75
N LEU A 120 14.54 -4.95 -4.67
CA LEU A 120 15.55 -5.86 -4.12
C LEU A 120 15.16 -6.22 -2.68
N GLU A 121 15.37 -7.47 -2.28
CA GLU A 121 15.12 -7.90 -0.91
C GLU A 121 16.25 -8.83 -0.46
N PHE A 122 16.93 -8.47 0.62
CA PHE A 122 17.95 -9.32 1.24
C PHE A 122 17.28 -10.58 1.81
N VAL A 123 17.91 -11.74 1.60
CA VAL A 123 17.38 -13.03 2.06
C VAL A 123 18.22 -13.59 3.20
N ALA A 124 19.53 -13.72 2.99
CA ALA A 124 20.43 -14.29 3.99
C ALA A 124 21.89 -14.02 3.64
N ARG A 125 22.75 -14.11 4.65
CA ARG A 125 24.21 -14.18 4.54
C ARG A 125 24.69 -15.55 5.05
N ALA A 126 25.74 -16.10 4.46
CA ALA A 126 26.39 -17.30 4.98
C ALA A 126 27.25 -16.95 6.22
N ASP A 127 27.25 -17.82 7.24
CA ASP A 127 27.89 -17.57 8.52
C ASP A 127 29.40 -17.36 8.42
N ASP A 128 30.07 -18.19 7.60
CA ASP A 128 31.53 -18.27 7.53
C ASP A 128 32.13 -17.51 6.32
N THR A 129 31.32 -16.79 5.55
CA THR A 129 31.78 -16.10 4.34
C THR A 129 31.04 -14.78 4.13
N GLU A 130 31.45 -14.01 3.12
CA GLU A 130 30.76 -12.78 2.70
C GLU A 130 29.65 -13.05 1.65
N ALA A 131 29.32 -14.33 1.45
CA ALA A 131 28.29 -14.72 0.48
C ALA A 131 26.90 -14.33 0.97
N ILE A 132 26.12 -13.68 0.08
CA ILE A 132 24.76 -13.26 0.34
C ILE A 132 23.80 -13.80 -0.71
N LEU A 133 22.56 -13.94 -0.28
CA LEU A 133 21.40 -14.19 -1.14
C LEU A 133 20.45 -13.02 -1.06
N PHE A 134 19.90 -12.64 -2.19
CA PHE A 134 18.84 -11.62 -2.28
C PHE A 134 17.87 -11.97 -3.42
N THR A 135 16.67 -11.43 -3.38
CA THR A 135 15.74 -11.48 -4.51
C THR A 135 15.79 -10.20 -5.31
N ARG A 136 15.47 -10.32 -6.59
CA ARG A 136 15.30 -9.20 -7.50
C ARG A 136 14.02 -9.43 -8.30
N GLU A 137 13.14 -8.44 -8.28
CA GLU A 137 11.85 -8.51 -8.95
C GLU A 137 11.47 -7.20 -9.63
N ARG A 138 10.54 -7.33 -10.56
CA ARG A 138 9.82 -6.22 -11.20
C ARG A 138 8.39 -6.67 -11.47
N TYR A 139 7.50 -5.75 -11.87
CA TYR A 139 6.09 -6.08 -12.14
C TYR A 139 5.93 -7.31 -13.06
N ASP A 140 6.76 -7.44 -14.08
CA ASP A 140 6.77 -8.52 -15.09
C ASP A 140 7.92 -9.54 -14.90
N GLU A 141 8.71 -9.41 -13.84
CA GLU A 141 9.84 -10.30 -13.51
C GLU A 141 9.64 -10.90 -12.13
N PHE A 142 9.53 -12.25 -12.08
CA PHE A 142 9.37 -12.98 -10.82
C PHE A 142 10.57 -12.75 -9.88
N PRO A 143 10.38 -12.70 -8.54
CA PRO A 143 11.45 -12.53 -7.55
C PRO A 143 12.37 -13.76 -7.51
N ASP A 144 13.25 -13.84 -8.49
CA ASP A 144 14.27 -14.89 -8.53
C ASP A 144 15.39 -14.64 -7.52
N LEU A 145 15.98 -15.76 -7.06
CA LEU A 145 17.08 -15.73 -6.11
C LEU A 145 18.41 -15.45 -6.83
N TRP A 146 19.15 -14.50 -6.28
CA TRP A 146 20.47 -14.09 -6.73
C TRP A 146 21.50 -14.33 -5.64
N PHE A 147 22.73 -14.61 -6.05
CA PHE A 147 23.91 -14.79 -5.20
C PHE A 147 24.93 -13.71 -5.52
N SER A 148 25.63 -13.20 -4.48
CA SER A 148 26.81 -12.38 -4.61
C SER A 148 27.65 -12.46 -3.33
N ASN A 149 28.78 -11.76 -3.30
CA ASN A 149 29.43 -11.35 -2.06
C ASN A 149 28.90 -9.98 -1.60
N LEU A 150 29.29 -9.53 -0.42
CA LEU A 150 28.85 -8.26 0.16
C LEU A 150 29.21 -7.02 -0.67
N ASP A 151 30.21 -7.11 -1.55
CA ASP A 151 30.58 -6.04 -2.47
C ASP A 151 29.64 -5.92 -3.69
N LEU A 152 28.79 -6.93 -3.92
CA LEU A 152 27.81 -6.98 -5.01
C LEU A 152 28.41 -6.70 -6.42
N ALA A 153 29.71 -7.01 -6.61
CA ALA A 153 30.41 -6.70 -7.86
C ALA A 153 29.92 -7.52 -9.04
N ASP A 154 29.67 -8.84 -8.83
CA ASP A 154 29.29 -9.79 -9.88
C ASP A 154 28.11 -10.68 -9.44
N PRO A 155 26.88 -10.14 -9.30
CA PRO A 155 25.73 -10.94 -8.90
C PRO A 155 25.33 -11.99 -9.93
N VAL A 156 25.03 -13.20 -9.47
CA VAL A 156 24.64 -14.34 -10.31
C VAL A 156 23.23 -14.77 -9.98
N ARG A 157 22.36 -14.83 -10.98
CA ARG A 157 21.01 -15.40 -10.85
C ARG A 157 21.09 -16.92 -10.65
N LEU A 158 20.52 -17.41 -9.54
CA LEU A 158 20.52 -18.83 -9.17
C LEU A 158 19.27 -19.56 -9.64
N THR A 159 18.13 -18.89 -9.69
CA THR A 159 16.86 -19.51 -10.07
C THR A 159 16.28 -18.87 -11.33
N GLY A 160 15.41 -19.59 -12.00
CA GLY A 160 14.61 -19.13 -13.13
C GLY A 160 13.20 -19.68 -12.96
N VAL A 161 12.46 -19.14 -11.96
CA VAL A 161 11.13 -19.62 -11.59
C VAL A 161 10.08 -19.00 -12.51
N ASN A 162 8.98 -19.74 -12.75
CA ASN A 162 7.85 -19.28 -13.57
C ASN A 162 8.21 -18.81 -15.00
N PRO A 163 9.06 -19.53 -15.76
CA PRO A 163 9.44 -19.10 -17.11
C PRO A 163 8.25 -18.96 -18.08
N GLN A 164 7.12 -19.62 -17.77
CA GLN A 164 5.87 -19.54 -18.54
C GLN A 164 5.23 -18.14 -18.51
N ILE A 165 5.67 -17.22 -17.66
CA ILE A 165 5.19 -15.84 -17.65
C ILE A 165 5.36 -15.19 -19.03
N ALA A 166 6.44 -15.51 -19.74
CA ALA A 166 6.72 -15.03 -21.08
C ALA A 166 5.65 -15.41 -22.13
N ASP A 167 4.81 -16.41 -21.83
CA ASP A 167 3.71 -16.86 -22.71
C ASP A 167 2.40 -16.07 -22.49
N PHE A 168 2.36 -15.17 -21.50
CA PHE A 168 1.16 -14.42 -21.15
C PHE A 168 1.34 -12.91 -21.43
N ALA A 169 0.24 -12.27 -21.82
CA ALA A 169 0.14 -10.83 -21.89
C ALA A 169 0.04 -10.25 -20.46
N TRP A 170 1.18 -9.85 -19.89
CA TRP A 170 1.25 -9.43 -18.48
C TRP A 170 0.85 -7.98 -18.26
N GLY A 171 1.08 -7.13 -19.28
CA GLY A 171 0.93 -5.69 -19.19
C GLY A 171 2.21 -4.99 -18.74
N ASN A 172 2.18 -3.66 -18.73
CA ASN A 172 3.29 -2.82 -18.33
C ASN A 172 2.89 -1.92 -17.17
N ALA A 173 3.73 -1.82 -16.14
CA ALA A 173 3.52 -0.94 -15.00
C ALA A 173 4.38 0.33 -15.11
N GLU A 174 3.77 1.48 -14.88
CA GLU A 174 4.45 2.77 -14.81
C GLU A 174 3.94 3.62 -13.63
N LEU A 175 4.76 4.55 -13.18
CA LEU A 175 4.39 5.51 -12.15
C LEU A 175 3.67 6.69 -12.79
N VAL A 176 2.53 7.08 -12.21
CA VAL A 176 1.77 8.27 -12.59
C VAL A 176 1.75 9.23 -11.41
N GLU A 177 1.90 10.51 -11.70
CA GLU A 177 1.90 11.59 -10.70
C GLU A 177 0.82 12.61 -11.04
N TRP A 178 0.10 13.07 -10.03
CA TRP A 178 -0.90 14.14 -10.20
C TRP A 178 -0.99 15.01 -8.96
N THR A 179 -1.65 16.15 -9.09
CA THR A 179 -1.86 17.08 -8.00
C THR A 179 -3.35 17.18 -7.70
N THR A 180 -3.73 17.06 -6.43
CA THR A 180 -5.12 17.26 -5.98
C THR A 180 -5.50 18.74 -5.99
N ALA A 181 -6.79 19.04 -5.85
CA ALA A 181 -7.28 20.42 -5.86
C ALA A 181 -6.72 21.28 -4.71
N ASP A 182 -6.36 20.68 -3.58
CA ASP A 182 -5.73 21.36 -2.44
C ASP A 182 -4.19 21.50 -2.59
N GLY A 183 -3.63 21.03 -3.72
CA GLY A 183 -2.21 21.16 -4.06
C GLY A 183 -1.32 20.03 -3.53
N ALA A 184 -1.89 18.91 -3.05
CA ALA A 184 -1.09 17.77 -2.67
C ALA A 184 -0.64 16.96 -3.88
N GLU A 185 0.64 16.62 -3.90
CA GLU A 185 1.21 15.70 -4.90
C GLU A 185 0.95 14.26 -4.48
N LEU A 186 0.39 13.48 -5.39
CA LEU A 186 0.10 12.06 -5.23
C LEU A 186 0.73 11.24 -6.36
N GLN A 187 0.95 9.97 -6.06
CA GLN A 187 1.49 9.00 -7.00
C GLN A 187 0.58 7.76 -7.06
N GLY A 188 0.69 7.03 -8.16
CA GLY A 188 0.01 5.74 -8.31
C GLY A 188 0.68 4.89 -9.37
N VAL A 189 0.44 3.58 -9.31
CA VAL A 189 0.88 2.67 -10.37
C VAL A 189 -0.24 2.53 -11.40
N LEU A 190 0.08 2.79 -12.64
CA LEU A 190 -0.76 2.50 -13.80
C LEU A 190 -0.25 1.26 -14.51
N ILE A 191 -1.10 0.23 -14.61
CA ILE A 191 -0.81 -0.98 -15.36
C ILE A 191 -1.64 -0.96 -16.63
N THR A 192 -0.98 -0.97 -17.79
CA THR A 192 -1.64 -0.98 -19.11
C THR A 192 -1.47 -2.33 -19.81
N PRO A 193 -2.41 -2.74 -20.68
CA PRO A 193 -2.27 -3.94 -21.50
C PRO A 193 -1.02 -3.94 -22.37
N ASP A 194 -0.47 -5.12 -22.63
CA ASP A 194 0.62 -5.26 -23.62
C ASP A 194 0.23 -4.71 -24.99
N GLY A 195 1.13 -3.93 -25.57
CA GLY A 195 0.92 -3.32 -26.89
C GLY A 195 -0.05 -2.14 -26.91
N TRP A 196 -0.57 -1.69 -25.75
CA TRP A 196 -1.34 -0.46 -25.67
C TRP A 196 -0.52 0.73 -26.19
N GLN A 197 -1.20 1.66 -26.85
CA GLN A 197 -0.56 2.87 -27.39
C GLN A 197 -1.27 4.12 -26.86
N PRO A 198 -0.53 5.18 -26.49
CA PRO A 198 -1.11 6.46 -26.09
C PRO A 198 -2.13 6.98 -27.11
N GLY A 199 -3.26 7.49 -26.60
CA GLY A 199 -4.38 7.97 -27.41
C GLY A 199 -5.50 6.96 -27.62
N THR A 200 -5.35 5.70 -27.18
CA THR A 200 -6.44 4.73 -27.08
C THR A 200 -6.92 4.68 -25.64
N ARG A 201 -8.13 5.15 -25.38
CA ARG A 201 -8.74 5.09 -24.04
C ARG A 201 -9.11 3.66 -23.67
N LEU A 202 -8.92 3.33 -22.40
CA LEU A 202 -9.13 2.01 -21.82
C LEU A 202 -10.20 2.06 -20.72
N PRO A 203 -10.99 0.99 -20.54
CA PRO A 203 -11.69 0.80 -19.27
C PRO A 203 -10.67 0.71 -18.14
N VAL A 204 -10.92 1.39 -17.02
CA VAL A 204 -10.00 1.45 -15.88
C VAL A 204 -10.60 0.74 -14.69
N LEU A 205 -9.84 -0.16 -14.07
CA LEU A 205 -10.15 -0.72 -12.77
C LEU A 205 -9.25 -0.09 -11.70
N VAL A 206 -9.84 0.63 -10.76
CA VAL A 206 -9.14 1.23 -9.62
C VAL A 206 -9.15 0.27 -8.44
N TYR A 207 -7.96 -0.03 -7.88
CA TYR A 207 -7.81 -0.77 -6.64
C TYR A 207 -6.84 -0.08 -5.70
N TYR A 208 -7.15 0.05 -4.43
CA TYR A 208 -6.41 0.90 -3.50
C TYR A 208 -6.61 0.49 -2.04
N TYR A 209 -5.80 1.07 -1.14
CA TYR A 209 -5.98 0.95 0.31
C TYR A 209 -5.53 2.21 1.04
N ARG A 210 -4.26 2.55 0.97
CA ARG A 210 -3.60 3.78 1.41
C ARG A 210 -2.53 4.15 0.39
N PHE A 211 -1.26 3.87 0.60
CA PHE A 211 -0.19 4.08 -0.37
C PHE A 211 0.05 2.81 -1.17
N PHE A 212 -0.02 2.89 -2.48
CA PHE A 212 0.22 1.76 -3.38
C PHE A 212 1.26 2.03 -4.46
N SER A 213 1.77 3.25 -4.59
CA SER A 213 2.84 3.61 -5.52
C SER A 213 4.12 2.78 -5.30
N HIS A 214 4.41 2.38 -4.05
CA HIS A 214 5.52 1.48 -3.71
C HIS A 214 5.45 0.10 -4.38
N ARG A 215 4.31 -0.25 -4.99
CA ARG A 215 4.10 -1.52 -5.68
C ARG A 215 4.56 -1.53 -7.13
N LEU A 216 5.14 -0.43 -7.62
CA LEU A 216 5.57 -0.28 -9.02
C LEU A 216 6.41 -1.46 -9.52
N HIS A 217 7.40 -1.87 -8.74
CA HIS A 217 8.30 -2.96 -9.09
C HIS A 217 7.96 -4.29 -8.41
N LEU A 218 6.80 -4.39 -7.76
CA LEU A 218 6.37 -5.63 -7.10
C LEU A 218 5.73 -6.57 -8.13
N PHE A 219 6.24 -7.79 -8.21
CA PHE A 219 5.62 -8.85 -9.00
C PHE A 219 4.23 -9.19 -8.47
N ASN A 220 3.24 -9.21 -9.35
CA ASN A 220 1.85 -9.51 -8.98
C ASN A 220 1.45 -10.89 -9.48
N GLU A 221 1.43 -11.87 -8.57
CA GLU A 221 0.93 -13.20 -8.88
C GLU A 221 -0.54 -13.16 -9.35
N PRO A 222 -0.92 -13.96 -10.36
CA PRO A 222 -2.29 -14.06 -10.85
C PRO A 222 -3.15 -14.90 -9.90
N VAL A 223 -3.34 -14.45 -8.68
CA VAL A 223 -4.06 -15.19 -7.64
C VAL A 223 -5.56 -14.92 -7.64
N VAL A 224 -6.33 -15.94 -7.29
CA VAL A 224 -7.77 -15.86 -7.03
C VAL A 224 -7.97 -15.58 -5.55
N ASN A 225 -8.52 -14.42 -5.20
CA ASN A 225 -8.79 -14.05 -3.81
C ASN A 225 -9.85 -12.93 -3.70
N HIS A 226 -9.82 -12.17 -2.59
CA HIS A 226 -10.74 -11.05 -2.30
C HIS A 226 -10.44 -9.76 -3.09
N ARG A 227 -9.40 -9.72 -3.89
CA ARG A 227 -8.98 -8.56 -4.71
C ARG A 227 -8.91 -8.93 -6.19
N PRO A 228 -8.95 -7.94 -7.11
CA PRO A 228 -8.68 -8.18 -8.52
C PRO A 228 -7.28 -8.75 -8.75
N SER A 229 -7.15 -9.67 -9.69
CA SER A 229 -5.85 -10.11 -10.22
C SER A 229 -5.40 -9.13 -11.30
N PHE A 230 -4.46 -8.25 -11.00
CA PHE A 230 -4.08 -7.17 -11.90
C PHE A 230 -3.62 -7.65 -13.28
N PRO A 231 -2.76 -8.69 -13.40
CA PRO A 231 -2.38 -9.21 -14.71
C PRO A 231 -3.56 -9.77 -15.51
N VAL A 232 -4.56 -10.37 -14.84
CA VAL A 232 -5.77 -10.90 -15.51
C VAL A 232 -6.62 -9.77 -16.08
N TYR A 233 -6.78 -8.66 -15.36
CA TYR A 233 -7.51 -7.49 -15.87
C TYR A 233 -6.72 -6.81 -17.00
N ALA A 234 -5.41 -6.60 -16.85
CA ALA A 234 -4.57 -6.05 -17.90
C ALA A 234 -4.62 -6.89 -19.18
N SER A 235 -4.45 -8.23 -19.08
CA SER A 235 -4.58 -9.14 -20.22
C SER A 235 -5.99 -9.18 -20.83
N SER A 236 -7.01 -8.72 -20.09
CA SER A 236 -8.40 -8.60 -20.59
C SER A 236 -8.73 -7.24 -21.18
N GLY A 237 -7.73 -6.35 -21.34
CA GLY A 237 -7.88 -5.04 -21.97
C GLY A 237 -8.25 -3.89 -21.05
N TYR A 238 -8.19 -4.08 -19.72
CA TYR A 238 -8.34 -3.00 -18.74
C TYR A 238 -7.00 -2.34 -18.45
N ALA A 239 -7.00 -1.04 -18.21
CA ALA A 239 -5.97 -0.45 -17.37
C ALA A 239 -6.30 -0.73 -15.90
N VAL A 240 -5.28 -0.98 -15.07
CA VAL A 240 -5.43 -1.09 -13.62
C VAL A 240 -4.71 0.08 -12.98
N PHE A 241 -5.41 0.83 -12.12
CA PHE A 241 -4.85 1.98 -11.44
C PHE A 241 -4.79 1.75 -9.92
N LEU A 242 -3.60 1.91 -9.35
CA LEU A 242 -3.31 1.72 -7.94
C LEU A 242 -2.87 3.05 -7.31
N PRO A 243 -3.80 3.98 -7.01
CA PRO A 243 -3.48 5.29 -6.48
C PRO A 243 -3.07 5.26 -5.01
N ASP A 244 -2.24 6.23 -4.62
CA ASP A 244 -2.03 6.59 -3.23
C ASP A 244 -3.23 7.39 -2.70
N ILE A 245 -3.61 7.09 -1.47
CA ILE A 245 -4.64 7.81 -0.73
C ILE A 245 -4.02 8.45 0.50
N ARG A 246 -4.10 9.76 0.59
CA ARG A 246 -3.76 10.56 1.76
C ARG A 246 -5.02 10.85 2.56
N PHE A 247 -4.92 10.87 3.88
CA PHE A 247 -6.06 11.13 4.75
C PHE A 247 -5.85 12.37 5.61
N GLU A 248 -6.94 13.09 5.83
CA GLU A 248 -7.06 14.13 6.85
C GLU A 248 -7.82 13.57 8.05
N VAL A 249 -7.34 13.86 9.27
CA VAL A 249 -8.01 13.45 10.51
C VAL A 249 -9.41 14.10 10.59
N GLY A 250 -10.41 13.31 10.95
CA GLY A 250 -11.82 13.69 10.96
C GLY A 250 -12.54 13.58 9.60
N ARG A 251 -11.79 13.39 8.51
CA ARG A 251 -12.34 13.41 7.14
C ARG A 251 -11.90 12.24 6.25
N PRO A 252 -11.86 10.99 6.76
CA PRO A 252 -11.35 9.88 5.96
C PRO A 252 -12.14 9.61 4.67
N GLY A 253 -13.46 9.76 4.70
CA GLY A 253 -14.28 9.60 3.51
C GLY A 253 -14.04 10.66 2.45
N PRO A 254 -14.18 11.98 2.77
CA PRO A 254 -13.86 13.06 1.84
C PRO A 254 -12.44 13.01 1.28
N SER A 255 -11.43 12.63 2.10
CA SER A 255 -10.04 12.44 1.63
C SER A 255 -9.94 11.38 0.54
N ALA A 256 -10.62 10.24 0.71
CA ALA A 256 -10.64 9.20 -0.32
C ALA A 256 -11.33 9.69 -1.62
N VAL A 257 -12.42 10.44 -1.51
CA VAL A 257 -13.10 11.05 -2.67
C VAL A 257 -12.12 11.93 -3.44
N GLU A 258 -11.46 12.86 -2.76
CA GLU A 258 -10.53 13.81 -3.39
C GLU A 258 -9.38 13.13 -4.12
N CYS A 259 -8.70 12.17 -3.45
CA CYS A 259 -7.58 11.46 -4.06
C CYS A 259 -8.01 10.62 -5.27
N LEU A 260 -9.14 9.93 -5.18
CA LEU A 260 -9.62 9.05 -6.26
C LEU A 260 -10.16 9.83 -7.45
N THR A 261 -10.95 10.87 -7.22
CA THR A 261 -11.53 11.66 -8.32
C THR A 261 -10.45 12.41 -9.09
N SER A 262 -9.52 13.07 -8.38
CA SER A 262 -8.40 13.78 -9.03
C SER A 262 -7.49 12.85 -9.83
N GLY A 263 -7.24 11.62 -9.32
CA GLY A 263 -6.44 10.63 -10.03
C GLY A 263 -7.12 10.14 -11.32
N ILE A 264 -8.45 9.90 -11.29
CA ILE A 264 -9.20 9.51 -12.50
C ILE A 264 -9.31 10.67 -13.49
N GLU A 265 -9.59 11.88 -13.03
CA GLU A 265 -9.60 13.10 -13.88
C GLU A 265 -8.27 13.25 -14.60
N HIS A 266 -7.15 13.06 -13.91
CA HIS A 266 -5.83 13.07 -14.51
C HIS A 266 -5.67 11.98 -15.59
N LEU A 267 -6.06 10.71 -15.34
CA LEU A 267 -5.99 9.65 -16.33
C LEU A 267 -6.88 9.91 -17.56
N VAL A 268 -8.02 10.57 -17.38
CA VAL A 268 -8.87 11.03 -18.49
C VAL A 268 -8.18 12.15 -19.29
N GLU A 269 -7.57 13.12 -18.61
CA GLU A 269 -6.86 14.24 -19.22
C GLU A 269 -5.68 13.77 -20.10
N ILE A 270 -4.87 12.86 -19.58
CA ILE A 270 -3.73 12.30 -20.36
C ILE A 270 -4.17 11.25 -21.40
N GLY A 271 -5.46 10.98 -21.54
CA GLY A 271 -6.05 10.14 -22.58
C GLY A 271 -5.91 8.64 -22.39
N VAL A 272 -5.69 8.18 -21.14
CA VAL A 272 -5.64 6.76 -20.75
C VAL A 272 -7.03 6.24 -20.42
N ALA A 273 -7.74 6.89 -19.50
CA ALA A 273 -9.04 6.43 -19.02
C ALA A 273 -10.18 6.80 -19.98
N ASP A 274 -11.07 5.84 -20.23
CA ASP A 274 -12.39 6.12 -20.77
C ASP A 274 -13.29 6.57 -19.60
N PRO A 275 -13.79 7.82 -19.61
CA PRO A 275 -14.63 8.33 -18.52
C PRO A 275 -15.96 7.59 -18.36
N ASP A 276 -16.41 6.87 -19.40
CA ASP A 276 -17.63 6.09 -19.38
C ASP A 276 -17.41 4.62 -18.97
N ALA A 277 -16.16 4.25 -18.54
CA ALA A 277 -15.79 2.88 -18.20
C ALA A 277 -14.77 2.83 -17.04
N VAL A 278 -15.14 3.38 -15.88
CA VAL A 278 -14.27 3.41 -14.69
C VAL A 278 -14.88 2.58 -13.57
N GLY A 279 -14.27 1.44 -13.28
CA GLY A 279 -14.62 0.56 -12.16
C GLY A 279 -13.81 0.88 -10.90
N LEU A 280 -14.47 0.80 -9.73
CA LEU A 280 -13.85 1.03 -8.41
C LEU A 280 -13.93 -0.23 -7.56
N HIS A 281 -12.81 -0.71 -7.03
CA HIS A 281 -12.79 -1.85 -6.10
C HIS A 281 -11.98 -1.53 -4.85
N GLY A 282 -12.57 -1.81 -3.68
CA GLY A 282 -11.87 -1.81 -2.41
C GLY A 282 -12.33 -2.93 -1.49
N HIS A 283 -11.44 -3.39 -0.60
CA HIS A 283 -11.73 -4.39 0.41
C HIS A 283 -11.37 -3.87 1.81
N SER A 284 -12.19 -4.20 2.83
CA SER A 284 -11.95 -3.79 4.22
C SER A 284 -11.99 -2.25 4.36
N TRP A 285 -10.88 -1.61 4.75
CA TRP A 285 -10.80 -0.16 4.83
C TRP A 285 -11.05 0.53 3.48
N SER A 286 -10.51 0.01 2.39
CA SER A 286 -10.87 0.52 1.06
C SER A 286 -12.27 0.11 0.60
N GLY A 287 -12.83 -0.97 1.15
CA GLY A 287 -14.26 -1.29 1.00
C GLY A 287 -15.16 -0.22 1.60
N TYR A 288 -14.83 0.27 2.81
CA TYR A 288 -15.48 1.44 3.40
C TYR A 288 -15.36 2.67 2.48
N GLN A 289 -14.15 2.98 2.03
CA GLN A 289 -13.89 4.11 1.15
C GLN A 289 -14.72 4.00 -0.14
N THR A 290 -14.76 2.82 -0.78
CA THR A 290 -15.56 2.55 -1.98
C THR A 290 -17.05 2.82 -1.73
N ALA A 291 -17.59 2.27 -0.63
CA ALA A 291 -18.98 2.50 -0.25
C ALA A 291 -19.29 3.98 0.02
N PHE A 292 -18.33 4.75 0.57
CA PHE A 292 -18.47 6.18 0.80
C PHE A 292 -18.37 6.99 -0.50
N VAL A 293 -17.38 6.70 -1.33
CA VAL A 293 -17.11 7.42 -2.59
C VAL A 293 -18.32 7.42 -3.50
N VAL A 294 -18.99 6.27 -3.69
CA VAL A 294 -20.18 6.18 -4.55
C VAL A 294 -21.42 6.90 -4.00
N THR A 295 -21.34 7.41 -2.76
CA THR A 295 -22.37 8.34 -2.23
C THR A 295 -22.05 9.81 -2.51
N GLN A 296 -20.85 10.14 -3.00
CA GLN A 296 -20.35 11.51 -3.16
C GLN A 296 -20.10 11.90 -4.62
N THR A 297 -19.89 10.93 -5.50
CA THR A 297 -19.61 11.16 -6.93
C THR A 297 -20.21 10.04 -7.78
N ASP A 298 -20.47 10.33 -9.04
CA ASP A 298 -21.00 9.43 -10.07
C ASP A 298 -20.00 9.13 -11.21
N ILE A 299 -18.71 9.49 -11.01
CA ILE A 299 -17.67 9.25 -12.03
C ILE A 299 -17.33 7.77 -12.23
N PHE A 300 -17.70 6.91 -11.28
CA PHE A 300 -17.48 5.47 -11.36
C PHE A 300 -18.71 4.77 -11.94
N THR A 301 -18.51 4.00 -13.01
CA THR A 301 -19.60 3.29 -13.71
C THR A 301 -20.01 2.01 -12.99
N ALA A 302 -19.13 1.41 -12.21
CA ALA A 302 -19.38 0.25 -11.35
C ALA A 302 -18.50 0.27 -10.11
N ALA A 303 -18.99 -0.24 -8.98
CA ALA A 303 -18.21 -0.32 -7.75
C ALA A 303 -18.38 -1.65 -7.01
N VAL A 304 -17.29 -2.17 -6.48
CA VAL A 304 -17.25 -3.40 -5.68
C VAL A 304 -16.66 -3.11 -4.31
N ALA A 305 -17.48 -3.24 -3.27
CA ALA A 305 -17.09 -3.01 -1.88
C ALA A 305 -17.02 -4.35 -1.11
N GLY A 306 -15.79 -4.85 -0.93
CA GLY A 306 -15.54 -6.05 -0.12
C GLY A 306 -15.45 -5.69 1.36
N ALA A 307 -16.21 -6.38 2.20
CA ALA A 307 -16.23 -6.22 3.67
C ALA A 307 -16.24 -4.75 4.15
N PRO A 308 -17.11 -3.86 3.60
CA PRO A 308 -17.11 -2.44 3.95
C PRO A 308 -17.65 -2.19 5.36
N VAL A 309 -17.07 -1.24 6.09
CA VAL A 309 -17.74 -0.55 7.19
C VAL A 309 -18.71 0.45 6.58
N SER A 310 -20.00 0.30 6.77
CA SER A 310 -21.02 1.19 6.20
C SER A 310 -21.55 2.21 7.19
N ASN A 311 -21.48 1.91 8.47
CA ASN A 311 -22.01 2.72 9.56
C ASN A 311 -21.02 2.75 10.72
N MET A 312 -20.24 3.82 10.82
CA MET A 312 -19.24 3.98 11.86
C MET A 312 -19.86 4.09 13.27
N THR A 313 -21.12 4.53 13.37
CA THR A 313 -21.81 4.66 14.68
C THR A 313 -22.11 3.28 15.27
N SER A 314 -22.63 2.34 14.48
CA SER A 314 -22.91 0.95 14.94
C SER A 314 -21.63 0.11 15.03
N ALA A 315 -20.65 0.36 14.16
CA ALA A 315 -19.39 -0.38 14.17
C ALA A 315 -18.47 0.02 15.34
N TYR A 316 -18.53 1.27 15.83
CA TYR A 316 -17.67 1.80 16.89
C TYR A 316 -17.68 0.96 18.17
N SER A 317 -18.88 0.60 18.66
CA SER A 317 -19.03 -0.21 19.86
C SER A 317 -18.96 -1.72 19.62
N GLY A 318 -18.56 -2.14 18.43
CA GLY A 318 -18.37 -3.53 18.08
C GLY A 318 -17.07 -4.12 18.61
N ILE A 319 -16.96 -5.45 18.50
CA ILE A 319 -15.75 -6.20 18.83
C ILE A 319 -15.10 -6.69 17.54
N ARG A 320 -13.79 -6.59 17.49
CA ARG A 320 -12.95 -7.25 16.47
C ARG A 320 -12.70 -8.70 16.95
N TRP A 321 -13.55 -9.62 16.55
CA TRP A 321 -13.61 -10.99 17.08
C TRP A 321 -12.30 -11.75 16.91
N GLY A 322 -11.55 -11.51 15.83
CA GLY A 322 -10.25 -12.14 15.62
C GLY A 322 -9.19 -11.79 16.66
N THR A 323 -9.34 -10.66 17.37
CA THR A 323 -8.39 -10.21 18.41
C THR A 323 -9.04 -10.06 19.79
N GLY A 324 -10.38 -10.05 19.89
CA GLY A 324 -11.13 -9.77 21.10
C GLY A 324 -11.13 -8.29 21.53
N LEU A 325 -10.54 -7.39 20.74
CA LEU A 325 -10.44 -5.97 21.08
C LEU A 325 -11.71 -5.19 20.68
N ALA A 326 -12.11 -4.23 21.53
CA ALA A 326 -13.12 -3.24 21.17
C ALA A 326 -12.63 -2.39 19.98
N ARG A 327 -13.53 -2.05 19.05
CA ARG A 327 -13.16 -1.33 17.82
C ARG A 327 -12.91 0.17 18.02
N GLN A 328 -13.22 0.72 19.18
CA GLN A 328 -13.17 2.15 19.49
C GLN A 328 -11.81 2.80 19.13
N PHE A 329 -10.71 2.15 19.52
CA PHE A 329 -9.35 2.66 19.22
C PHE A 329 -9.09 2.87 17.73
N GLN A 330 -9.73 2.07 16.84
CA GLN A 330 -9.58 2.23 15.39
C GLN A 330 -10.08 3.57 14.90
N TYR A 331 -11.15 4.09 15.50
CA TYR A 331 -11.76 5.35 15.14
C TYR A 331 -11.06 6.53 15.82
N GLU A 332 -10.74 6.37 17.09
CA GLU A 332 -10.20 7.46 17.91
C GLU A 332 -8.75 7.79 17.58
N MET A 333 -7.88 6.76 17.37
CA MET A 333 -6.43 6.94 17.30
C MET A 333 -5.74 6.22 16.13
N SER A 334 -6.50 5.48 15.30
CA SER A 334 -5.89 4.60 14.31
C SER A 334 -6.58 4.73 12.93
N GLN A 335 -6.70 3.61 12.20
CA GLN A 335 -7.04 3.49 10.79
C GLN A 335 -8.22 4.35 10.32
N SER A 336 -9.26 4.50 11.14
CA SER A 336 -10.47 5.24 10.73
C SER A 336 -10.35 6.75 10.90
N ARG A 337 -9.30 7.25 11.56
CA ARG A 337 -8.90 8.67 11.61
C ARG A 337 -10.00 9.67 12.01
N ILE A 338 -10.98 9.23 12.81
CA ILE A 338 -12.02 10.16 13.30
C ILE A 338 -11.44 11.15 14.33
N GLY A 339 -10.52 10.69 15.20
CA GLY A 339 -9.80 11.57 16.11
C GLY A 339 -10.54 11.93 17.39
N GLY A 340 -11.64 11.26 17.70
CA GLY A 340 -12.40 11.44 18.94
C GLY A 340 -13.42 10.34 19.13
N SER A 341 -13.93 10.19 20.35
CA SER A 341 -14.96 9.21 20.67
C SER A 341 -16.32 9.57 20.02
N LEU A 342 -17.20 8.57 19.92
CA LEU A 342 -18.53 8.76 19.36
C LEU A 342 -19.35 9.83 20.13
N TRP A 343 -19.08 10.00 21.42
CA TRP A 343 -19.80 10.98 22.26
C TRP A 343 -19.21 12.38 22.17
N GLU A 344 -17.91 12.52 21.85
CA GLU A 344 -17.23 13.82 21.68
C GLU A 344 -17.49 14.39 20.28
N THR A 345 -17.46 13.54 19.24
CA THR A 345 -17.57 13.98 17.84
C THR A 345 -18.63 13.19 17.05
N PRO A 346 -19.89 13.08 17.53
CA PRO A 346 -20.92 12.23 16.91
C PRO A 346 -21.19 12.60 15.43
N HIS A 347 -21.04 13.87 15.07
CA HIS A 347 -21.24 14.36 13.71
C HIS A 347 -20.22 13.76 12.73
N LEU A 348 -18.94 13.60 13.13
CA LEU A 348 -17.92 13.01 12.28
C LEU A 348 -18.21 11.53 11.96
N TYR A 349 -18.78 10.79 12.92
CA TYR A 349 -19.22 9.41 12.68
C TYR A 349 -20.34 9.31 11.66
N ILE A 350 -21.30 10.26 11.70
CA ILE A 350 -22.40 10.32 10.74
C ILE A 350 -21.90 10.78 9.37
N GLU A 351 -21.13 11.84 9.31
CA GLU A 351 -20.60 12.44 8.08
C GLU A 351 -19.68 11.49 7.29
N ASN A 352 -18.98 10.59 7.99
CA ASN A 352 -18.12 9.59 7.36
C ASN A 352 -18.79 8.20 7.21
N SER A 353 -20.08 8.05 7.43
CA SER A 353 -20.79 6.77 7.29
C SER A 353 -21.62 6.73 6.02
N PRO A 354 -21.26 5.89 5.02
CA PRO A 354 -21.96 5.83 3.72
C PRO A 354 -23.45 5.50 3.83
N VAL A 355 -23.87 4.74 4.82
CA VAL A 355 -25.28 4.35 4.98
C VAL A 355 -26.24 5.57 5.12
N PHE A 356 -25.77 6.67 5.70
CA PHE A 356 -26.59 7.90 5.86
C PHE A 356 -26.77 8.68 4.55
N PHE A 357 -25.99 8.34 3.51
CA PHE A 357 -26.03 8.99 2.21
C PHE A 357 -26.37 7.98 1.08
N ALA A 358 -26.92 6.81 1.42
CA ALA A 358 -27.24 5.76 0.46
C ALA A 358 -28.29 6.21 -0.60
N ASP A 359 -29.08 7.23 -0.30
CA ASP A 359 -30.01 7.86 -1.23
C ASP A 359 -29.34 8.51 -2.44
N ARG A 360 -28.05 8.88 -2.32
CA ARG A 360 -27.25 9.52 -3.36
C ARG A 360 -26.57 8.53 -4.31
N ILE A 361 -26.51 7.24 -3.97
CA ILE A 361 -25.87 6.23 -4.80
C ILE A 361 -26.61 6.13 -6.14
N SER A 362 -25.89 6.35 -7.24
CA SER A 362 -26.31 6.09 -8.62
C SER A 362 -25.51 4.97 -9.28
N THR A 363 -24.28 4.76 -8.83
CA THR A 363 -23.38 3.71 -9.31
C THR A 363 -23.86 2.33 -8.91
N PRO A 364 -23.98 1.35 -9.84
CA PRO A 364 -24.20 -0.05 -9.52
C PRO A 364 -23.18 -0.55 -8.50
N LEU A 365 -23.66 -1.19 -7.42
CA LEU A 365 -22.82 -1.56 -6.27
C LEU A 365 -22.88 -3.07 -6.00
N LEU A 366 -21.72 -3.73 -6.00
CA LEU A 366 -21.56 -5.11 -5.55
C LEU A 366 -20.92 -5.12 -4.17
N ILE A 367 -21.60 -5.66 -3.16
CA ILE A 367 -21.09 -5.84 -1.80
C ILE A 367 -20.68 -7.30 -1.62
N GLN A 368 -19.51 -7.55 -1.01
CA GLN A 368 -19.06 -8.91 -0.68
C GLN A 368 -18.78 -9.01 0.83
N PHE A 369 -19.22 -10.11 1.46
CA PHE A 369 -18.89 -10.46 2.85
C PHE A 369 -18.78 -11.97 3.07
N GLY A 370 -17.87 -12.37 3.96
CA GLY A 370 -17.95 -13.62 4.70
C GLY A 370 -18.80 -13.44 5.97
N ASP A 371 -19.65 -14.41 6.31
CA ASP A 371 -20.51 -14.29 7.50
C ASP A 371 -19.82 -14.65 8.83
N GLU A 372 -18.57 -15.15 8.76
CA GLU A 372 -17.67 -15.34 9.89
C GLU A 372 -16.54 -14.30 9.92
N ASP A 373 -16.79 -13.09 9.35
CA ASP A 373 -15.83 -12.01 9.35
C ASP A 373 -15.53 -11.55 10.78
N GLU A 374 -14.31 -11.82 11.21
CA GLU A 374 -13.81 -11.52 12.55
C GLU A 374 -13.18 -10.10 12.66
N ALA A 375 -13.01 -9.41 11.55
CA ALA A 375 -12.42 -8.06 11.49
C ALA A 375 -13.48 -6.96 11.35
N VAL A 376 -14.40 -7.10 10.38
CA VAL A 376 -15.53 -6.20 10.15
C VAL A 376 -16.83 -6.97 10.35
N PRO A 377 -17.71 -6.58 11.29
CA PRO A 377 -18.98 -7.28 11.46
C PRO A 377 -19.76 -7.30 10.14
N TRP A 378 -20.14 -8.47 9.64
CA TRP A 378 -20.83 -8.60 8.36
C TRP A 378 -22.21 -7.91 8.34
N THR A 379 -22.75 -7.60 9.52
CA THR A 379 -23.94 -6.75 9.67
C THR A 379 -23.77 -5.37 9.04
N GLN A 380 -22.54 -4.88 8.88
CA GLN A 380 -22.25 -3.64 8.17
C GLN A 380 -22.66 -3.72 6.68
N GLY A 381 -22.42 -4.88 6.04
CA GLY A 381 -22.90 -5.13 4.69
C GLY A 381 -24.42 -5.21 4.61
N ILE A 382 -25.07 -5.81 5.63
CA ILE A 382 -26.53 -5.87 5.71
C ILE A 382 -27.14 -4.48 5.82
N GLU A 383 -26.62 -3.61 6.69
CA GLU A 383 -27.10 -2.24 6.87
C GLU A 383 -27.09 -1.49 5.53
N LEU A 384 -25.98 -1.51 4.79
CA LEU A 384 -25.87 -0.83 3.49
C LEU A 384 -26.77 -1.48 2.43
N TYR A 385 -26.78 -2.81 2.32
CA TYR A 385 -27.60 -3.51 1.36
C TYR A 385 -29.10 -3.24 1.56
N LEU A 386 -29.57 -3.28 2.81
CA LEU A 386 -30.99 -2.98 3.12
C LEU A 386 -31.34 -1.51 2.86
N ALA A 387 -30.41 -0.58 3.11
CA ALA A 387 -30.61 0.82 2.72
C ALA A 387 -30.76 0.97 1.20
N CYS A 388 -29.85 0.38 0.44
CA CYS A 388 -29.92 0.36 -1.04
C CYS A 388 -31.24 -0.26 -1.54
N ARG A 389 -31.63 -1.42 -0.98
CA ARG A 389 -32.91 -2.08 -1.32
C ARG A 389 -34.12 -1.23 -1.01
N ARG A 390 -34.12 -0.53 0.14
CA ARG A 390 -35.22 0.37 0.55
C ARG A 390 -35.37 1.57 -0.38
N LEU A 391 -34.23 2.03 -0.95
CA LEU A 391 -34.13 3.21 -1.81
C LEU A 391 -34.16 2.85 -3.32
N ASP A 392 -34.42 1.59 -3.65
CA ASP A 392 -34.48 1.08 -5.03
C ASP A 392 -33.17 1.33 -5.84
N LYS A 393 -32.01 1.17 -5.17
CA LYS A 393 -30.71 1.33 -5.79
C LYS A 393 -30.26 0.00 -6.41
N ASP A 394 -29.49 0.08 -7.50
CA ASP A 394 -28.84 -1.09 -8.09
C ASP A 394 -27.72 -1.59 -7.17
N CYS A 395 -28.04 -2.61 -6.40
CA CYS A 395 -27.13 -3.16 -5.40
C CYS A 395 -27.31 -4.68 -5.26
N THR A 396 -26.21 -5.39 -5.40
CA THR A 396 -26.13 -6.84 -5.20
C THR A 396 -25.22 -7.14 -4.01
N MET A 397 -25.60 -8.11 -3.16
CA MET A 397 -24.77 -8.58 -2.06
C MET A 397 -24.44 -10.06 -2.24
N LEU A 398 -23.14 -10.38 -2.22
CA LEU A 398 -22.60 -11.73 -2.17
C LEU A 398 -22.19 -12.06 -0.74
N GLN A 399 -22.93 -12.98 -0.12
CA GLN A 399 -22.58 -13.54 1.19
C GLN A 399 -21.95 -14.91 1.01
N TYR A 400 -20.73 -15.10 1.54
CA TYR A 400 -20.04 -16.39 1.54
C TYR A 400 -20.09 -17.02 2.94
N ARG A 401 -20.80 -18.15 3.05
CA ARG A 401 -21.03 -18.84 4.34
C ARG A 401 -19.77 -19.52 4.84
N GLY A 402 -19.46 -19.33 6.13
CA GLY A 402 -18.30 -19.90 6.80
C GLY A 402 -16.98 -19.27 6.34
N GLU A 403 -17.04 -18.09 5.72
CA GLU A 403 -15.84 -17.38 5.29
C GLU A 403 -15.51 -16.22 6.23
N PRO A 404 -14.22 -16.07 6.58
CA PRO A 404 -13.73 -14.96 7.37
C PRO A 404 -13.57 -13.69 6.53
N HIS A 405 -12.85 -12.68 7.09
CA HIS A 405 -12.59 -11.39 6.45
C HIS A 405 -11.97 -11.49 5.06
N HIS A 406 -11.02 -12.39 4.88
CA HIS A 406 -10.46 -12.74 3.56
C HIS A 406 -10.90 -14.16 3.21
N LEU A 407 -11.52 -14.33 2.05
CA LEU A 407 -11.99 -15.64 1.59
C LEU A 407 -10.86 -16.68 1.64
N LYS A 408 -11.13 -17.85 2.23
CA LYS A 408 -10.16 -18.94 2.39
C LYS A 408 -10.42 -20.10 1.44
N GLN A 409 -11.71 -20.47 1.27
CA GLN A 409 -12.08 -21.61 0.43
C GLN A 409 -11.88 -21.30 -1.06
N VAL A 410 -11.13 -22.15 -1.75
CA VAL A 410 -10.78 -21.95 -3.17
C VAL A 410 -12.00 -21.76 -4.05
N GLY A 411 -13.07 -22.58 -3.82
CA GLY A 411 -14.33 -22.45 -4.58
C GLY A 411 -14.98 -21.08 -4.43
N ASN A 412 -14.98 -20.51 -3.23
CA ASN A 412 -15.54 -19.18 -2.95
C ASN A 412 -14.68 -18.06 -3.52
N LYS A 413 -13.34 -18.20 -3.45
CA LYS A 413 -12.41 -17.27 -4.10
C LYS A 413 -12.63 -17.21 -5.60
N LEU A 414 -12.74 -18.39 -6.24
CA LEU A 414 -12.97 -18.49 -7.68
C LEU A 414 -14.34 -17.92 -8.08
N ASP A 415 -15.40 -18.27 -7.37
CA ASP A 415 -16.75 -17.76 -7.60
C ASP A 415 -16.80 -16.24 -7.49
N TYR A 416 -16.17 -15.68 -6.43
CA TYR A 416 -16.12 -14.23 -6.25
C TYR A 416 -15.33 -13.54 -7.36
N SER A 417 -14.14 -14.07 -7.72
CA SER A 417 -13.32 -13.46 -8.78
C SER A 417 -14.05 -13.46 -10.14
N ILE A 418 -14.77 -14.54 -10.46
CA ILE A 418 -15.59 -14.63 -11.69
C ILE A 418 -16.74 -13.61 -11.65
N LYS A 419 -17.49 -13.55 -10.56
CA LYS A 419 -18.62 -12.62 -10.40
C LYS A 419 -18.18 -11.16 -10.42
N MET A 420 -17.06 -10.86 -9.77
CA MET A 420 -16.48 -9.52 -9.80
C MET A 420 -16.10 -9.10 -11.22
N LYS A 421 -15.42 -9.99 -11.98
CA LYS A 421 -15.07 -9.72 -13.37
C LYS A 421 -16.31 -9.52 -14.23
N GLN A 422 -17.32 -10.43 -14.10
CA GLN A 422 -18.59 -10.31 -14.82
C GLN A 422 -19.35 -9.04 -14.49
N PHE A 423 -19.27 -8.57 -13.24
CA PHE A 423 -19.90 -7.32 -12.81
C PHE A 423 -19.26 -6.11 -13.51
N PHE A 424 -17.93 -6.02 -13.52
CA PHE A 424 -17.24 -4.95 -14.24
C PHE A 424 -17.36 -5.04 -15.76
N ASP A 425 -17.42 -6.26 -16.33
CA ASP A 425 -17.63 -6.43 -17.78
C ASP A 425 -19.06 -6.05 -18.22
N HIS A 426 -20.02 -6.02 -17.30
CA HIS A 426 -21.43 -5.72 -17.58
C HIS A 426 -21.72 -4.22 -17.52
N HIS A 427 -21.09 -3.52 -16.61
CA HIS A 427 -21.32 -2.10 -16.37
C HIS A 427 -20.21 -1.22 -16.95
#